data_20cfbfd8064709aa9f8314ea8fd30012
#
_entry.id   20cfbfd8064709aa9f8314ea8fd30012
#
_cell.length_a   1.000
_cell.length_b   1.000
_cell.length_c   1.000
_cell.angle_alpha   90.00
_cell.angle_beta   90.00
_cell.angle_gamma   90.00
#
_symmetry.space_group_name_H-M   'P 1'
#
loop_
_entity.id
_entity.type
_entity.pdbx_description
1 polymer ?
#
loop_
_entity_poly.entity_id
_entity_poly.type
_entity_poly.pdbx_seq_one_letter_code
_entity_poly.pdbx_strand_id
1 'polypeptide(L)'
;MQALHYSTLILCWLAIAPALAQDAALAQGMDNPGWHEPPSWFKESFLDIREDVAEAAKSGRRLMLYFHQDGCPYCAKLLRENFGDKAIADKTRKHFDVIAINLWGDREVTDLAGKPTTEKEFARALRVQFTPT
;
A
#
# COMPACT_ATOMS: atom_id res chain seq x y z
N MET A 1 -56.47 46.64 -39.33
CA MET A 1 -55.10 47.03 -38.98
C MET A 1 -54.85 46.64 -37.53
N GLN A 2 -54.36 45.43 -37.31
CA GLN A 2 -54.07 44.91 -35.98
C GLN A 2 -52.65 44.39 -36.01
N ALA A 3 -51.79 45.02 -35.23
CA ALA A 3 -50.41 44.63 -35.04
C ALA A 3 -50.35 43.48 -34.01
N LEU A 4 -49.90 42.31 -34.45
CA LEU A 4 -49.64 41.21 -33.54
C LEU A 4 -48.28 41.45 -32.89
N HIS A 5 -48.28 41.56 -31.55
CA HIS A 5 -47.09 41.55 -30.72
C HIS A 5 -46.72 40.11 -30.46
N TYR A 6 -45.68 39.62 -31.10
CA TYR A 6 -45.04 38.37 -30.72
C TYR A 6 -44.09 38.63 -29.53
N SER A 7 -44.57 38.21 -28.35
CA SER A 7 -43.77 38.19 -27.14
C SER A 7 -42.80 37.03 -27.22
N THR A 8 -41.53 37.36 -27.42
CA THR A 8 -40.42 36.44 -27.39
C THR A 8 -40.17 35.97 -25.96
N LEU A 9 -40.69 34.80 -25.63
CA LEU A 9 -40.29 34.08 -24.43
C LEU A 9 -38.86 33.58 -24.62
N ILE A 10 -37.91 34.27 -24.08
CA ILE A 10 -36.55 33.82 -23.94
C ILE A 10 -36.55 32.76 -22.82
N LEU A 11 -36.58 31.51 -23.20
CA LEU A 11 -36.29 30.40 -22.26
C LEU A 11 -34.84 30.52 -21.83
N CYS A 12 -34.68 31.02 -20.61
CA CYS A 12 -33.40 30.94 -19.92
C CYS A 12 -33.14 29.49 -19.51
N TRP A 13 -32.51 28.73 -20.36
CA TRP A 13 -31.96 27.41 -19.99
C TRP A 13 -30.75 27.68 -19.11
N LEU A 14 -31.00 27.76 -17.81
CA LEU A 14 -29.96 27.67 -16.81
C LEU A 14 -29.34 26.26 -16.97
N ALA A 15 -28.13 26.23 -17.50
CA ALA A 15 -27.30 25.05 -17.52
C ALA A 15 -27.01 24.67 -16.05
N ILE A 16 -27.78 23.73 -15.53
CA ILE A 16 -27.43 23.02 -14.30
C ILE A 16 -26.25 22.12 -14.68
N ALA A 17 -25.04 22.65 -14.58
CA ALA A 17 -23.84 21.84 -14.67
C ALA A 17 -23.90 20.79 -13.57
N PRO A 18 -23.68 19.51 -13.86
CA PRO A 18 -23.80 18.48 -12.86
C PRO A 18 -22.69 18.66 -11.81
N ALA A 19 -23.09 19.02 -10.60
CA ALA A 19 -22.22 19.03 -9.41
C ALA A 19 -21.57 17.65 -9.15
N LEU A 20 -22.08 16.60 -9.78
CA LEU A 20 -21.57 15.23 -9.69
C LEU A 20 -20.16 15.02 -10.27
N ALA A 21 -19.71 15.89 -11.18
CA ALA A 21 -18.37 15.78 -11.75
C ALA A 21 -17.26 16.26 -10.78
N GLN A 22 -17.60 17.11 -9.83
CA GLN A 22 -16.66 17.59 -8.83
C GLN A 22 -16.44 16.57 -7.72
N ASP A 23 -17.47 15.82 -7.34
CA ASP A 23 -17.35 14.76 -6.33
C ASP A 23 -16.47 13.60 -6.82
N ALA A 24 -16.55 13.27 -8.11
CA ALA A 24 -15.69 12.25 -8.71
C ALA A 24 -14.22 12.68 -8.78
N ALA A 25 -13.94 13.96 -8.99
CA ALA A 25 -12.58 14.49 -8.99
C ALA A 25 -11.97 14.55 -7.57
N LEU A 26 -12.82 14.82 -6.57
CA LEU A 26 -12.42 14.78 -5.16
C LEU A 26 -12.18 13.35 -4.69
N ALA A 27 -12.96 12.38 -5.16
CA ALA A 27 -12.78 10.97 -4.85
C ALA A 27 -11.48 10.41 -5.46
N GLN A 28 -11.05 10.87 -6.63
CA GLN A 28 -9.78 10.49 -7.24
C GLN A 28 -8.55 11.09 -6.51
N GLY A 29 -8.72 12.18 -5.76
CA GLY A 29 -7.68 12.75 -4.91
C GLY A 29 -7.62 12.15 -3.51
N MET A 30 -8.58 11.28 -3.19
CA MET A 30 -8.65 10.53 -1.94
C MET A 30 -8.29 9.05 -2.14
N ASP A 31 -7.48 8.74 -3.15
CA ASP A 31 -6.73 7.48 -3.11
C ASP A 31 -6.02 7.46 -1.77
N ASN A 32 -6.52 6.57 -0.89
CA ASN A 32 -5.94 6.40 0.43
C ASN A 32 -4.43 6.19 0.25
N PRO A 33 -3.58 7.23 0.50
CA PRO A 33 -2.14 7.11 0.27
C PRO A 33 -1.51 6.05 1.19
N GLY A 34 -2.36 5.33 1.90
CA GLY A 34 -2.02 4.44 2.95
C GLY A 34 -1.91 2.98 2.61
N TRP A 35 -2.64 2.48 1.66
CA TRP A 35 -2.50 1.09 1.25
C TRP A 35 -1.50 0.97 0.10
N HIS A 36 -0.44 0.24 0.32
CA HIS A 36 0.53 -0.13 -0.71
C HIS A 36 0.61 -1.63 -0.75
N GLU A 37 0.13 -2.21 -1.84
CA GLU A 37 0.28 -3.62 -2.05
C GLU A 37 1.75 -3.97 -2.25
N PRO A 38 2.31 -4.88 -1.45
CA PRO A 38 3.65 -5.37 -1.68
C PRO A 38 3.76 -6.00 -3.07
N PRO A 39 4.92 -5.89 -3.75
CA PRO A 39 5.12 -6.56 -5.02
C PRO A 39 4.79 -8.05 -4.93
N SER A 40 4.17 -8.61 -5.97
CA SER A 40 3.75 -10.02 -6.02
C SER A 40 4.89 -11.03 -5.83
N TRP A 41 6.13 -10.58 -5.93
CA TRP A 41 7.31 -11.41 -5.69
C TRP A 41 7.75 -11.44 -4.23
N PHE A 42 7.15 -10.64 -3.32
CA PHE A 42 7.37 -10.81 -1.90
C PHE A 42 6.84 -12.17 -1.47
N LYS A 43 7.51 -12.76 -0.51
CA LYS A 43 7.10 -14.06 0.02
C LYS A 43 5.82 -13.89 0.83
N GLU A 44 4.80 -14.67 0.46
CA GLU A 44 3.66 -14.89 1.35
C GLU A 44 4.10 -15.81 2.49
N SER A 45 3.79 -15.42 3.71
CA SER A 45 4.18 -16.14 4.92
C SER A 45 3.05 -16.16 5.94
N PHE A 46 2.96 -17.24 6.69
CA PHE A 46 2.16 -17.33 7.91
C PHE A 46 2.84 -16.68 9.12
N LEU A 47 4.01 -16.04 8.90
CA LEU A 47 4.78 -15.30 9.88
C LEU A 47 5.35 -16.18 11.03
N ASP A 48 5.64 -17.45 10.77
CA ASP A 48 6.60 -18.19 11.60
C ASP A 48 8.02 -17.83 11.13
N ILE A 49 8.65 -16.89 11.81
CA ILE A 49 9.95 -16.34 11.39
C ILE A 49 11.05 -17.39 11.41
N ARG A 50 10.96 -18.42 12.26
CA ARG A 50 11.95 -19.51 12.28
C ARG A 50 11.84 -20.37 11.02
N GLU A 51 10.61 -20.71 10.62
CA GLU A 51 10.36 -21.46 9.39
C GLU A 51 10.80 -20.66 8.18
N ASP A 52 10.45 -19.38 8.12
CA ASP A 52 10.83 -18.50 7.03
C ASP A 52 12.34 -18.37 6.87
N VAL A 53 13.07 -18.25 7.98
CA VAL A 53 14.54 -18.24 7.98
C VAL A 53 15.09 -19.58 7.49
N ALA A 54 14.53 -20.69 7.98
CA ALA A 54 14.98 -22.03 7.57
C ALA A 54 14.72 -22.31 6.07
N GLU A 55 13.58 -21.86 5.55
CA GLU A 55 13.25 -22.00 4.13
C GLU A 55 14.17 -21.15 3.24
N ALA A 56 14.38 -19.89 3.61
CA ALA A 56 15.30 -19.02 2.91
C ALA A 56 16.71 -19.63 2.86
N ALA A 57 17.19 -20.12 3.99
CA ALA A 57 18.50 -20.76 4.11
C ALA A 57 18.64 -22.02 3.23
N LYS A 58 17.63 -22.88 3.15
CA LYS A 58 17.60 -24.06 2.26
C LYS A 58 17.81 -23.68 0.79
N SER A 59 17.37 -22.51 0.42
CA SER A 59 17.49 -21.96 -0.94
C SER A 59 18.74 -21.09 -1.12
N GLY A 60 19.62 -21.04 -0.14
CA GLY A 60 20.82 -20.18 -0.17
C GLY A 60 20.52 -18.68 -0.07
N ARG A 61 19.32 -18.34 0.38
CA ARG A 61 18.86 -16.95 0.57
C ARG A 61 18.82 -16.57 2.05
N ARG A 62 18.57 -15.31 2.31
CA ARG A 62 18.33 -14.77 3.64
C ARG A 62 16.92 -14.23 3.72
N LEU A 63 16.35 -14.18 4.92
CA LEU A 63 15.11 -13.49 5.16
C LEU A 63 15.35 -11.97 5.25
N MET A 64 14.54 -11.19 4.58
CA MET A 64 14.47 -9.74 4.70
C MET A 64 13.08 -9.36 5.21
N LEU A 65 13.02 -8.66 6.34
CA LEU A 65 11.77 -8.13 6.87
C LEU A 65 11.62 -6.67 6.41
N TYR A 66 10.53 -6.40 5.71
CA TYR A 66 10.16 -5.06 5.28
C TYR A 66 9.06 -4.53 6.19
N PHE A 67 9.42 -3.59 7.08
CA PHE A 67 8.45 -2.95 7.96
C PHE A 67 7.80 -1.76 7.27
N HIS A 68 6.48 -1.77 7.20
CA HIS A 68 5.65 -0.73 6.62
C HIS A 68 4.51 -0.34 7.57
N GLN A 69 3.78 0.69 7.22
CA GLN A 69 2.52 1.07 7.85
C GLN A 69 1.59 1.69 6.82
N ASP A 70 0.29 1.66 7.11
CA ASP A 70 -0.69 2.34 6.28
C ASP A 70 -0.48 3.85 6.33
N GLY A 71 -0.71 4.56 5.22
CA GLY A 71 -0.51 5.99 5.13
C GLY A 71 0.96 6.44 5.02
N CYS A 72 1.88 5.52 4.77
CA CYS A 72 3.31 5.81 4.69
C CYS A 72 3.74 6.17 3.24
N PRO A 73 3.92 7.45 2.89
CA PRO A 73 4.29 7.84 1.52
C PRO A 73 5.69 7.35 1.13
N TYR A 74 6.60 7.26 2.08
CA TYR A 74 7.95 6.74 1.84
C TYR A 74 7.96 5.22 1.59
N CYS A 75 7.02 4.50 2.21
CA CYS A 75 6.82 3.07 1.93
C CYS A 75 6.35 2.87 0.48
N ALA A 76 5.36 3.65 0.03
CA ALA A 76 4.91 3.66 -1.35
C ALA A 76 6.04 3.97 -2.32
N LYS A 77 6.84 4.97 -1.99
CA LYS A 77 7.98 5.37 -2.82
C LYS A 77 9.00 4.23 -2.94
N LEU A 78 9.36 3.59 -1.82
CA LEU A 78 10.29 2.46 -1.81
C LEU A 78 9.79 1.29 -2.66
N LEU A 79 8.51 0.93 -2.51
CA LEU A 79 7.91 -0.16 -3.28
C LEU A 79 7.90 0.15 -4.77
N ARG A 80 7.53 1.37 -5.17
CA ARG A 80 7.44 1.78 -6.56
C ARG A 80 8.80 1.99 -7.22
N GLU A 81 9.70 2.70 -6.56
CA GLU A 81 10.95 3.16 -7.19
C GLU A 81 12.10 2.18 -7.01
N ASN A 82 12.14 1.43 -5.92
CA ASN A 82 13.20 0.46 -5.65
C ASN A 82 12.73 -0.97 -5.94
N PHE A 83 11.72 -1.45 -5.25
CA PHE A 83 11.25 -2.83 -5.45
C PHE A 83 10.42 -3.02 -6.72
N GLY A 84 9.94 -1.93 -7.34
CA GLY A 84 9.35 -1.91 -8.67
C GLY A 84 10.38 -1.85 -9.80
N ASP A 85 11.61 -1.44 -9.52
CA ASP A 85 12.71 -1.50 -10.51
C ASP A 85 13.13 -2.94 -10.74
N LYS A 86 13.13 -3.36 -12.00
CA LYS A 86 13.39 -4.76 -12.36
C LYS A 86 14.79 -5.23 -11.94
N ALA A 87 15.81 -4.40 -12.10
CA ALA A 87 17.17 -4.78 -11.77
C ALA A 87 17.37 -4.95 -10.26
N ILE A 88 16.76 -4.06 -9.47
CA ILE A 88 16.79 -4.14 -8.01
C ILE A 88 15.97 -5.33 -7.54
N ALA A 89 14.75 -5.51 -8.06
CA ALA A 89 13.89 -6.64 -7.72
C ALA A 89 14.57 -7.98 -8.00
N ASP A 90 15.13 -8.17 -9.20
CA ASP A 90 15.81 -9.40 -9.60
C ASP A 90 17.02 -9.69 -8.71
N LYS A 91 17.81 -8.67 -8.38
CA LYS A 91 18.95 -8.80 -7.47
C LYS A 91 18.51 -9.13 -6.06
N THR A 92 17.46 -8.49 -5.56
CA THR A 92 16.91 -8.76 -4.22
C THR A 92 16.40 -10.19 -4.13
N ARG A 93 15.54 -10.61 -5.05
CA ARG A 93 14.97 -11.98 -5.10
C ARG A 93 16.03 -13.09 -5.18
N LYS A 94 17.17 -12.79 -5.78
CA LYS A 94 18.27 -13.75 -5.87
C LYS A 94 18.87 -14.08 -4.50
N HIS A 95 18.84 -13.13 -3.57
CA HIS A 95 19.56 -13.23 -2.31
C HIS A 95 18.65 -13.23 -1.08
N PHE A 96 17.39 -12.80 -1.25
CA PHE A 96 16.46 -12.62 -0.12
C PHE A 96 15.06 -13.15 -0.45
N ASP A 97 14.45 -13.74 0.56
CA ASP A 97 13.00 -13.85 0.68
C ASP A 97 12.52 -12.63 1.47
N VAL A 98 11.64 -11.82 0.88
CA VAL A 98 11.17 -10.58 1.50
C VAL A 98 9.77 -10.78 2.04
N ILE A 99 9.54 -10.48 3.31
CA ILE A 99 8.24 -10.54 3.97
C ILE A 99 7.87 -9.14 4.46
N ALA A 100 6.63 -8.72 4.18
CA ALA A 100 6.09 -7.45 4.66
C ALA A 100 5.45 -7.61 6.04
N ILE A 101 5.84 -6.74 6.97
CA ILE A 101 5.35 -6.67 8.36
C ILE A 101 4.76 -5.27 8.58
N ASN A 102 3.50 -5.21 9.02
CA ASN A 102 2.90 -3.94 9.39
C ASN A 102 3.34 -3.53 10.80
N LEU A 103 3.97 -2.36 10.93
CA LEU A 103 4.45 -1.81 12.21
C LEU A 103 3.36 -1.74 13.29
N TRP A 104 2.10 -1.58 12.88
CA TRP A 104 0.93 -1.50 13.75
C TRP A 104 -0.01 -2.69 13.61
N GLY A 105 0.43 -3.73 12.90
CA GLY A 105 -0.41 -4.89 12.59
C GLY A 105 -0.67 -5.79 13.79
N ASP A 106 -1.79 -6.49 13.72
CA ASP A 106 -2.23 -7.43 14.74
C ASP A 106 -2.19 -8.90 14.27
N ARG A 107 -1.64 -9.19 13.06
CA ARG A 107 -1.45 -10.57 12.64
C ARG A 107 -0.54 -11.29 13.64
N GLU A 108 -0.83 -12.56 13.88
CA GLU A 108 0.03 -13.39 14.71
C GLU A 108 1.39 -13.61 14.05
N VAL A 109 2.43 -13.50 14.82
CA VAL A 109 3.83 -13.75 14.45
C VAL A 109 4.42 -14.74 15.45
N THR A 110 5.06 -15.79 14.98
CA THR A 110 5.93 -16.62 15.80
C THR A 110 7.35 -16.12 15.66
N ASP A 111 7.94 -15.63 16.74
CA ASP A 111 9.29 -15.07 16.74
C ASP A 111 10.38 -16.15 16.59
N LEU A 112 11.65 -15.73 16.54
CA LEU A 112 12.80 -16.65 16.44
C LEU A 112 12.94 -17.61 17.62
N ALA A 113 12.41 -17.26 18.79
CA ALA A 113 12.39 -18.13 19.98
C ALA A 113 11.19 -19.10 19.96
N GLY A 114 10.29 -18.99 18.97
CA GLY A 114 9.07 -19.78 18.89
C GLY A 114 7.94 -19.25 19.75
N LYS A 115 8.03 -18.00 20.17
CA LYS A 115 7.01 -17.37 21.00
C LYS A 115 5.98 -16.67 20.12
N PRO A 116 4.67 -16.91 20.30
CA PRO A 116 3.63 -16.17 19.62
C PRO A 116 3.59 -14.72 20.11
N THR A 117 3.42 -13.80 19.18
CA THR A 117 3.32 -12.36 19.40
C THR A 117 2.48 -11.73 18.27
N THR A 118 2.39 -10.42 18.21
CA THR A 118 1.78 -9.71 17.09
C THR A 118 2.83 -8.96 16.27
N GLU A 119 2.49 -8.55 15.04
CA GLU A 119 3.39 -7.76 14.19
C GLU A 119 3.95 -6.54 14.93
N LYS A 120 3.08 -5.78 15.61
CA LYS A 120 3.48 -4.57 16.35
C LYS A 120 4.39 -4.87 17.55
N GLU A 121 4.14 -5.95 18.28
CA GLU A 121 4.98 -6.34 19.41
C GLU A 121 6.32 -6.91 18.92
N PHE A 122 6.31 -7.65 17.81
CA PHE A 122 7.50 -8.14 17.15
C PHE A 122 8.37 -6.99 16.64
N ALA A 123 7.78 -6.00 15.95
CA ALA A 123 8.48 -4.80 15.52
C ALA A 123 9.07 -4.02 16.71
N ARG A 124 8.32 -3.89 17.81
CA ARG A 124 8.79 -3.26 19.05
C ARG A 124 9.99 -4.00 19.66
N ALA A 125 9.93 -5.34 19.70
CA ALA A 125 11.03 -6.16 20.20
C ALA A 125 12.31 -5.99 19.36
N LEU A 126 12.17 -5.79 18.05
CA LEU A 126 13.26 -5.47 17.13
C LEU A 126 13.67 -3.98 17.14
N ARG A 127 13.01 -3.15 17.96
CA ARG A 127 13.24 -1.70 18.08
C ARG A 127 13.01 -0.93 16.77
N VAL A 128 12.09 -1.41 15.95
CA VAL A 128 11.65 -0.68 14.76
C VAL A 128 10.77 0.49 15.21
N GLN A 129 11.18 1.72 14.88
CA GLN A 129 10.51 2.95 15.35
C GLN A 129 9.85 3.75 14.24
N PHE A 130 10.20 3.49 12.99
CA PHE A 130 9.68 4.21 11.82
C PHE A 130 9.64 3.30 10.60
N THR A 131 8.97 3.76 9.57
CA THR A 131 8.82 3.05 8.30
C THR A 131 9.16 3.95 7.12
N PRO A 132 9.66 3.39 6.02
CA PRO A 132 10.06 2.00 5.85
C PRO A 132 11.35 1.64 6.59
N THR A 133 11.42 0.45 7.11
CA THR A 133 12.65 -0.13 7.70
C THR A 133 12.85 -1.52 7.14
#